data_1e00d069738f1b6fbe04aecd022918c1
#
_entry.id   1e00d069738f1b6fbe04aecd022918c1
#
_cell.length_a   1.000
_cell.length_b   1.000
_cell.length_c   1.000
_cell.angle_alpha   90.00
_cell.angle_beta   90.00
_cell.angle_gamma   90.00
#
_symmetry.space_group_name_H-M   'P 1'
#
loop_
_entity.id
_entity.type
_entity.pdbx_description
1 polymer ?
#
loop_
_entity_poly.entity_id
_entity_poly.type
_entity_poly.pdbx_seq_one_letter_code
_entity_poly.pdbx_strand_id
1 'polypeptide(L)'
;MGMTRRAAIAAVSLLSALSLAACGGSASNSSTGAASGAASAGAEKATGKVTVLAAASLQDAFEEIEKTVEKDNPGLDVSFDFQGSQDLVTSLSGGNSADVLATANNSTMKDAADQKLVGSQTEFATNVLTLIVPKGNPKKITGLDSSLDGANLVTCAAEVPCGEATKKLTNALGVTLNPVSEEQKVTDVRGKVEFGEADAGIVYTTDAAAAKDKVDKIDIPDGGVVNHYPIAQTANPENAAGAKVFIDAVTGKTGQEILAKHGFGAPGSATAGASTGTGSSAGTSSVPSQAATAGESTSPEADKPTAETTAP
;
A
#
# COMPACT_ATOMS: atom_id res chain seq x y z
N MET A 1 19.65 -37.24 -43.84
CA MET A 1 20.91 -36.56 -44.09
C MET A 1 21.10 -35.58 -42.94
N GLY A 2 21.76 -35.82 -41.87
CA GLY A 2 23.01 -36.49 -41.60
C GLY A 2 24.16 -35.48 -41.63
N MET A 3 24.55 -34.96 -40.46
CA MET A 3 25.98 -34.88 -40.18
C MET A 3 26.22 -34.35 -38.74
N THR A 4 26.61 -35.29 -37.92
CA THR A 4 27.35 -35.17 -36.67
C THR A 4 28.74 -34.58 -36.92
N ARG A 5 29.27 -33.71 -36.05
CA ARG A 5 30.72 -33.67 -35.77
C ARG A 5 30.97 -33.38 -34.29
N ARG A 6 31.78 -34.28 -33.74
CA ARG A 6 32.30 -34.42 -32.38
C ARG A 6 33.65 -33.71 -32.24
N ALA A 7 34.03 -33.50 -30.99
CA ALA A 7 35.37 -33.50 -30.36
C ALA A 7 36.15 -32.15 -30.48
N ALA A 8 36.98 -31.70 -29.52
CA ALA A 8 37.82 -32.42 -28.58
C ALA A 8 38.27 -31.52 -27.41
N ILE A 9 38.52 -32.18 -26.35
CA ILE A 9 39.23 -31.96 -25.10
C ILE A 9 40.61 -31.29 -25.27
N ALA A 10 40.98 -30.35 -24.37
CA ALA A 10 42.36 -30.18 -23.96
C ALA A 10 42.43 -29.69 -22.51
N ALA A 11 42.83 -30.57 -21.63
CA ALA A 11 43.26 -30.29 -20.26
C ALA A 11 44.75 -29.90 -20.30
N VAL A 12 45.12 -28.85 -19.54
CA VAL A 12 46.52 -28.63 -19.15
C VAL A 12 46.55 -28.26 -17.68
N SER A 13 47.09 -29.18 -16.88
CA SER A 13 47.53 -29.03 -15.49
C SER A 13 49.02 -28.62 -15.49
N LEU A 14 49.44 -27.79 -14.55
CA LEU A 14 50.80 -27.73 -13.95
C LEU A 14 50.73 -26.75 -12.76
N LEU A 15 50.90 -27.23 -11.68
CA LEU A 15 51.72 -27.42 -10.48
C LEU A 15 52.85 -26.40 -10.23
N SER A 16 53.03 -26.15 -8.93
CA SER A 16 54.24 -25.71 -8.18
C SER A 16 54.28 -24.22 -7.85
N ALA A 17 54.67 -23.72 -6.65
CA ALA A 17 55.44 -24.33 -5.57
C ALA A 17 55.26 -23.55 -4.27
N LEU A 18 55.44 -24.25 -3.14
CA LEU A 18 55.64 -23.75 -1.77
C LEU A 18 56.91 -22.88 -1.65
N SER A 19 56.82 -21.86 -0.79
CA SER A 19 57.98 -21.37 -0.03
C SER A 19 57.57 -20.97 1.36
N LEU A 20 57.90 -21.83 2.35
CA LEU A 20 58.01 -21.48 3.77
C LEU A 20 59.32 -20.72 3.97
N ALA A 21 59.27 -19.65 4.78
CA ALA A 21 60.43 -19.17 5.54
C ALA A 21 59.96 -18.71 6.92
N ALA A 22 60.39 -19.44 7.91
CA ALA A 22 60.25 -19.12 9.33
C ALA A 22 61.50 -18.41 9.84
N CYS A 23 61.33 -17.64 10.90
CA CYS A 23 62.22 -17.27 12.04
C CYS A 23 61.92 -15.80 12.36
N GLY A 24 61.47 -15.40 13.56
CA GLY A 24 61.96 -15.73 14.89
C GLY A 24 62.46 -14.45 15.53
N GLY A 25 61.93 -13.98 16.64
CA GLY A 25 62.50 -12.85 17.36
C GLY A 25 61.52 -12.22 18.36
N SER A 26 61.83 -12.47 19.61
CA SER A 26 61.08 -12.06 20.82
C SER A 26 61.06 -10.57 21.15
N ALA A 27 59.98 -10.22 21.85
CA ALA A 27 59.84 -9.28 22.97
C ALA A 27 60.12 -7.78 22.76
N SER A 28 59.13 -6.94 22.94
CA SER A 28 58.97 -6.08 24.14
C SER A 28 57.79 -5.12 23.97
N ASN A 29 57.00 -5.14 24.96
CA ASN A 29 56.00 -4.26 25.48
C ASN A 29 56.15 -2.76 25.17
N SER A 30 55.08 -2.16 24.60
CA SER A 30 54.66 -0.81 24.93
C SER A 30 53.23 -0.54 24.38
N SER A 31 52.33 -0.39 25.29
CA SER A 31 50.98 0.13 25.11
C SER A 31 50.99 1.54 24.49
N THR A 32 50.37 1.69 23.36
CA THR A 32 49.81 3.01 22.97
C THR A 32 48.57 2.78 22.07
N GLY A 33 47.51 3.42 22.45
CA GLY A 33 46.17 3.52 21.89
C GLY A 33 45.95 3.10 20.44
N ALA A 34 45.24 2.00 20.28
CA ALA A 34 44.53 1.73 19.03
C ALA A 34 43.34 2.68 18.96
N ALA A 35 43.52 3.80 18.25
CA ALA A 35 42.39 4.52 17.68
C ALA A 35 41.72 3.55 16.69
N SER A 36 40.60 2.97 17.11
CA SER A 36 39.64 2.37 16.17
C SER A 36 39.16 3.47 15.23
N GLY A 37 39.87 3.60 14.15
CA GLY A 37 39.31 4.24 12.97
C GLY A 37 38.12 3.38 12.53
N ALA A 38 36.92 3.75 12.99
CA ALA A 38 35.71 3.35 12.31
C ALA A 38 35.84 3.95 10.91
N ALA A 39 36.31 3.13 9.98
CA ALA A 39 36.12 3.40 8.56
C ALA A 39 34.61 3.49 8.40
N SER A 40 34.11 4.72 8.28
CA SER A 40 32.81 4.98 7.72
C SER A 40 32.87 4.39 6.30
N ALA A 41 32.47 3.13 6.17
CA ALA A 41 32.16 2.58 4.87
C ALA A 41 31.07 3.50 4.32
N GLY A 42 31.45 4.38 3.41
CA GLY A 42 30.48 5.13 2.62
C GLY A 42 29.55 4.08 2.04
N ALA A 43 28.29 4.09 2.49
CA ALA A 43 27.28 3.19 1.95
C ALA A 43 27.30 3.38 0.43
N GLU A 44 27.73 2.35 -0.31
CA GLU A 44 27.64 2.37 -1.75
C GLU A 44 26.21 2.72 -2.11
N LYS A 45 26.03 3.78 -2.92
CA LYS A 45 24.70 4.17 -3.37
C LYS A 45 24.12 3.02 -4.18
N ALA A 46 22.86 2.67 -3.90
CA ALA A 46 22.17 1.68 -4.70
C ALA A 46 22.09 2.14 -6.16
N THR A 47 22.31 1.22 -7.08
CA THR A 47 22.28 1.45 -8.53
C THR A 47 21.52 0.32 -9.22
N GLY A 48 21.23 0.48 -10.51
CA GLY A 48 20.52 -0.51 -11.30
C GLY A 48 19.01 -0.33 -11.26
N LYS A 49 18.30 -1.23 -11.94
CA LYS A 49 16.85 -1.18 -12.06
C LYS A 49 16.16 -1.67 -10.78
N VAL A 50 15.07 -1.01 -10.40
CA VAL A 50 14.13 -1.44 -9.36
C VAL A 50 12.75 -1.56 -9.98
N THR A 51 12.18 -2.75 -9.96
CA THR A 51 10.82 -3.00 -10.47
C THR A 51 9.85 -3.02 -9.31
N VAL A 52 8.88 -2.10 -9.35
CA VAL A 52 7.87 -1.91 -8.31
C VAL A 52 6.49 -2.28 -8.85
N LEU A 53 5.86 -3.28 -8.25
CA LEU A 53 4.45 -3.59 -8.46
C LEU A 53 3.63 -2.78 -7.46
N ALA A 54 2.81 -1.86 -7.93
CA ALA A 54 2.08 -0.93 -7.07
C ALA A 54 0.59 -0.85 -7.43
N ALA A 55 -0.27 -0.76 -6.41
CA ALA A 55 -1.69 -0.53 -6.63
C ALA A 55 -1.92 0.74 -7.46
N ALA A 56 -2.87 0.68 -8.41
CA ALA A 56 -3.12 1.74 -9.38
C ALA A 56 -3.37 3.13 -8.75
N SER A 57 -3.99 3.17 -7.55
CA SER A 57 -4.22 4.42 -6.79
C SER A 57 -2.94 5.11 -6.30
N LEU A 58 -1.78 4.44 -6.33
CA LEU A 58 -0.50 4.98 -5.90
C LEU A 58 0.25 5.72 -7.00
N GLN A 59 -0.21 5.64 -8.26
CA GLN A 59 0.53 6.07 -9.44
C GLN A 59 1.11 7.48 -9.28
N ASP A 60 0.27 8.49 -9.12
CA ASP A 60 0.70 9.89 -9.12
C ASP A 60 1.71 10.20 -7.98
N ALA A 61 1.49 9.60 -6.80
CA ALA A 61 2.37 9.78 -5.65
C ALA A 61 3.70 9.05 -5.83
N PHE A 62 3.68 7.82 -6.35
CA PHE A 62 4.89 7.02 -6.54
C PHE A 62 5.77 7.55 -7.66
N GLU A 63 5.19 8.07 -8.75
CA GLU A 63 5.93 8.78 -9.81
C GLU A 63 6.59 10.09 -9.31
N GLU A 64 6.01 10.75 -8.29
CA GLU A 64 6.66 11.90 -7.65
C GLU A 64 7.78 11.47 -6.69
N ILE A 65 7.60 10.37 -5.95
CA ILE A 65 8.62 9.78 -5.08
C ILE A 65 9.82 9.27 -5.90
N GLU A 66 9.57 8.59 -7.03
CA GLU A 66 10.58 8.13 -7.99
C GLU A 66 11.56 9.25 -8.34
N LYS A 67 11.06 10.40 -8.79
CA LYS A 67 11.89 11.56 -9.17
C LYS A 67 12.84 11.99 -8.07
N THR A 68 12.40 11.88 -6.81
CA THR A 68 13.22 12.20 -5.65
C THR A 68 14.26 11.10 -5.40
N VAL A 69 13.84 9.84 -5.47
CA VAL A 69 14.72 8.67 -5.26
C VAL A 69 15.85 8.66 -6.27
N GLU A 70 15.56 8.82 -7.55
CA GLU A 70 16.54 8.79 -8.63
C GLU A 70 17.49 10.00 -8.58
N LYS A 71 16.96 11.18 -8.23
CA LYS A 71 17.80 12.37 -8.03
C LYS A 71 18.82 12.18 -6.89
N ASP A 72 18.40 11.55 -5.79
CA ASP A 72 19.25 11.33 -4.61
C ASP A 72 20.16 10.12 -4.77
N ASN A 73 19.84 9.21 -5.69
CA ASN A 73 20.58 7.99 -6.00
C ASN A 73 20.87 7.91 -7.52
N PRO A 74 21.79 8.71 -8.05
CA PRO A 74 22.16 8.68 -9.46
C PRO A 74 22.64 7.30 -9.86
N GLY A 75 21.97 6.67 -10.83
CA GLY A 75 22.22 5.29 -11.28
C GLY A 75 21.20 4.27 -10.78
N LEU A 76 20.25 4.67 -9.94
CA LEU A 76 19.05 3.88 -9.68
C LEU A 76 17.99 4.26 -10.73
N ASP A 77 17.31 3.26 -11.30
CA ASP A 77 16.23 3.39 -12.30
C ASP A 77 15.01 2.65 -11.74
N VAL A 78 13.99 3.40 -11.33
CA VAL A 78 12.76 2.84 -10.75
C VAL A 78 11.71 2.71 -11.84
N SER A 79 11.10 1.55 -11.97
CA SER A 79 10.03 1.30 -12.93
C SER A 79 8.83 0.69 -12.25
N PHE A 80 7.64 1.05 -12.71
CA PHE A 80 6.39 0.62 -12.12
C PHE A 80 5.56 -0.26 -13.05
N ASP A 81 4.81 -1.18 -12.43
CA ASP A 81 3.60 -1.77 -13.00
C ASP A 81 2.43 -1.41 -12.07
N PHE A 82 1.51 -0.56 -12.57
CA PHE A 82 0.34 -0.09 -11.82
C PHE A 82 -0.91 -0.87 -12.23
N GLN A 83 -1.37 -1.77 -11.36
CA GLN A 83 -2.53 -2.62 -11.60
C GLN A 83 -3.45 -2.68 -10.36
N GLY A 84 -4.53 -3.45 -10.46
CA GLY A 84 -5.25 -3.93 -9.28
C GLY A 84 -4.32 -4.77 -8.39
N SER A 85 -4.42 -4.62 -7.06
CA SER A 85 -3.48 -5.30 -6.16
C SER A 85 -3.49 -6.82 -6.31
N GLN A 86 -4.65 -7.43 -6.58
CA GLN A 86 -4.80 -8.88 -6.81
C GLN A 86 -4.09 -9.34 -8.09
N ASP A 87 -4.08 -8.51 -9.15
CA ASP A 87 -3.38 -8.83 -10.41
C ASP A 87 -1.86 -8.80 -10.21
N LEU A 88 -1.37 -7.85 -9.38
CA LEU A 88 0.04 -7.79 -9.00
C LEU A 88 0.49 -9.04 -8.24
N VAL A 89 -0.33 -9.52 -7.29
CA VAL A 89 -0.05 -10.77 -6.55
C VAL A 89 -0.10 -11.97 -7.49
N THR A 90 -1.08 -12.01 -8.39
CA THR A 90 -1.20 -13.04 -9.43
C THR A 90 0.03 -13.05 -10.34
N SER A 91 0.49 -11.87 -10.75
CA SER A 91 1.71 -11.69 -11.55
C SER A 91 2.94 -12.26 -10.84
N LEU A 92 3.16 -11.92 -9.57
CA LEU A 92 4.25 -12.48 -8.76
C LEU A 92 4.15 -13.99 -8.60
N SER A 93 2.95 -14.52 -8.32
CA SER A 93 2.73 -15.96 -8.15
C SER A 93 2.95 -16.72 -9.46
N GLY A 94 2.74 -16.06 -10.61
CA GLY A 94 3.03 -16.55 -11.95
C GLY A 94 4.51 -16.55 -12.31
N GLY A 95 5.39 -16.04 -11.43
CA GLY A 95 6.84 -16.03 -11.60
C GLY A 95 7.40 -14.76 -12.24
N ASN A 96 6.61 -13.69 -12.39
CA ASN A 96 7.15 -12.40 -12.83
C ASN A 96 8.05 -11.81 -11.73
N SER A 97 9.24 -11.33 -12.15
CA SER A 97 10.20 -10.71 -11.22
C SER A 97 9.77 -9.30 -10.87
N ALA A 98 9.88 -8.97 -9.59
CA ALA A 98 9.80 -7.61 -9.09
C ALA A 98 10.58 -7.49 -7.77
N ASP A 99 10.94 -6.26 -7.40
CA ASP A 99 11.72 -5.98 -6.20
C ASP A 99 10.84 -5.54 -5.03
N VAL A 100 9.75 -4.83 -5.33
CA VAL A 100 8.82 -4.28 -4.34
C VAL A 100 7.37 -4.57 -4.74
N LEU A 101 6.54 -4.87 -3.74
CA LEU A 101 5.09 -4.92 -3.85
C LEU A 101 4.45 -3.90 -2.90
N ALA A 102 3.55 -3.05 -3.41
CA ALA A 102 2.73 -2.13 -2.63
C ALA A 102 1.24 -2.31 -2.99
N THR A 103 0.42 -2.67 -2.00
CA THR A 103 -1.02 -2.98 -2.20
C THR A 103 -1.92 -1.93 -1.55
N ALA A 104 -3.16 -1.85 -2.01
CA ALA A 104 -4.15 -0.90 -1.49
C ALA A 104 -5.02 -1.48 -0.35
N ASN A 105 -4.69 -2.68 0.15
CA ASN A 105 -5.31 -3.26 1.35
C ASN A 105 -4.42 -4.34 1.97
N ASN A 106 -4.69 -4.63 3.25
CA ASN A 106 -3.98 -5.65 4.01
C ASN A 106 -4.33 -7.08 3.57
N SER A 107 -5.55 -7.33 3.07
CA SER A 107 -5.96 -8.68 2.64
C SER A 107 -5.10 -9.17 1.48
N THR A 108 -4.94 -8.37 0.43
CA THR A 108 -4.13 -8.75 -0.73
C THR A 108 -2.64 -8.91 -0.37
N MET A 109 -2.08 -8.05 0.50
CA MET A 109 -0.71 -8.21 0.97
C MET A 109 -0.55 -9.49 1.80
N LYS A 110 -1.56 -9.81 2.61
CA LYS A 110 -1.58 -11.07 3.36
C LYS A 110 -1.58 -12.27 2.42
N ASP A 111 -2.35 -12.25 1.34
CA ASP A 111 -2.36 -13.32 0.34
C ASP A 111 -0.97 -13.50 -0.30
N ALA A 112 -0.25 -12.40 -0.58
CA ALA A 112 1.13 -12.46 -1.04
C ALA A 112 2.08 -13.06 0.01
N ALA A 113 1.90 -12.70 1.29
CA ALA A 113 2.71 -13.21 2.39
C ALA A 113 2.45 -14.71 2.66
N ASP A 114 1.19 -15.14 2.64
CA ASP A 114 0.81 -16.55 2.80
C ASP A 114 1.43 -17.43 1.69
N GLN A 115 1.54 -16.90 0.49
CA GLN A 115 2.23 -17.52 -0.66
C GLN A 115 3.75 -17.37 -0.59
N LYS A 116 4.32 -16.70 0.43
CA LYS A 116 5.75 -16.43 0.60
C LYS A 116 6.37 -15.65 -0.56
N LEU A 117 5.59 -14.77 -1.19
CA LEU A 117 6.02 -13.92 -2.28
C LEU A 117 6.70 -12.63 -1.81
N VAL A 118 6.51 -12.26 -0.55
CA VAL A 118 7.06 -11.04 0.06
C VAL A 118 7.68 -11.31 1.42
N GLY A 119 8.58 -10.42 1.84
CA GLY A 119 9.16 -10.38 3.18
C GLY A 119 8.27 -9.61 4.17
N SER A 120 8.93 -8.97 5.15
CA SER A 120 8.25 -8.14 6.14
C SER A 120 7.56 -6.95 5.47
N GLN A 121 6.31 -6.71 5.86
CA GLN A 121 5.50 -5.62 5.35
C GLN A 121 5.49 -4.44 6.33
N THR A 122 5.34 -3.23 5.78
CA THR A 122 5.19 -1.99 6.54
C THR A 122 4.00 -1.22 5.99
N GLU A 123 3.07 -0.81 6.86
CA GLU A 123 2.01 0.12 6.47
C GLU A 123 2.62 1.51 6.27
N PHE A 124 2.29 2.16 5.15
CA PHE A 124 2.85 3.47 4.82
C PHE A 124 1.80 4.55 4.55
N ALA A 125 0.55 4.18 4.30
CA ALA A 125 -0.53 5.13 4.03
C ALA A 125 -1.90 4.55 4.35
N THR A 126 -2.90 5.43 4.43
CA THR A 126 -4.32 5.07 4.47
C THR A 126 -5.11 5.84 3.42
N ASN A 127 -6.31 5.37 3.08
CA ASN A 127 -7.22 6.03 2.17
C ASN A 127 -8.67 5.69 2.50
N VAL A 128 -9.62 6.52 2.05
CA VAL A 128 -11.06 6.26 2.19
C VAL A 128 -11.76 6.44 0.84
N LEU A 129 -12.93 5.81 0.69
CA LEU A 129 -13.74 5.93 -0.50
C LEU A 129 -14.50 7.27 -0.56
N THR A 130 -14.79 7.69 -1.77
CA THR A 130 -15.65 8.81 -2.10
C THR A 130 -16.43 8.52 -3.38
N LEU A 131 -17.45 9.30 -3.65
CA LEU A 131 -18.18 9.25 -4.91
C LEU A 131 -17.67 10.37 -5.83
N ILE A 132 -17.47 10.07 -7.11
CA ILE A 132 -17.16 11.06 -8.14
C ILE A 132 -18.22 11.05 -9.22
N VAL A 133 -18.42 12.21 -9.82
CA VAL A 133 -19.33 12.44 -10.95
C VAL A 133 -18.63 13.29 -12.01
N PRO A 134 -19.04 13.27 -13.28
CA PRO A 134 -18.51 14.19 -14.29
C PRO A 134 -18.66 15.64 -13.84
N LYS A 135 -17.75 16.50 -14.29
CA LYS A 135 -17.72 17.92 -13.94
C LYS A 135 -19.07 18.60 -14.18
N GLY A 136 -19.52 19.34 -13.17
CA GLY A 136 -20.84 20.00 -13.18
C GLY A 136 -22.00 19.11 -12.76
N ASN A 137 -21.75 17.83 -12.45
CA ASN A 137 -22.75 16.88 -11.94
C ASN A 137 -24.09 16.89 -12.74
N PRO A 138 -24.08 16.53 -13.99
CA PRO A 138 -25.25 16.68 -14.87
C PRO A 138 -26.48 15.88 -14.42
N LYS A 139 -26.26 14.78 -13.69
CA LYS A 139 -27.34 13.94 -13.12
C LYS A 139 -27.82 14.39 -11.74
N LYS A 140 -27.19 15.43 -11.14
CA LYS A 140 -27.52 15.96 -9.81
C LYS A 140 -27.47 14.89 -8.71
N ILE A 141 -26.48 13.99 -8.79
CA ILE A 141 -26.24 12.93 -7.81
C ILE A 141 -25.76 13.59 -6.51
N THR A 142 -26.32 13.17 -5.37
CA THR A 142 -26.07 13.81 -4.06
C THR A 142 -25.35 12.90 -3.08
N GLY A 143 -25.31 11.57 -3.33
CA GLY A 143 -24.68 10.61 -2.44
C GLY A 143 -24.98 9.17 -2.83
N LEU A 144 -24.80 8.26 -1.89
CA LEU A 144 -25.19 6.85 -2.03
C LEU A 144 -26.69 6.69 -1.64
N ASP A 145 -27.56 7.33 -2.41
CA ASP A 145 -28.98 7.42 -2.16
C ASP A 145 -29.78 7.27 -3.48
N SER A 146 -31.08 7.56 -3.43
CA SER A 146 -31.96 7.47 -4.61
C SER A 146 -31.58 8.40 -5.78
N SER A 147 -30.64 9.34 -5.58
CA SER A 147 -30.11 10.15 -6.68
C SER A 147 -29.28 9.34 -7.67
N LEU A 148 -28.88 8.13 -7.29
CA LEU A 148 -28.20 7.16 -8.18
C LEU A 148 -29.19 6.34 -9.03
N ASP A 149 -30.51 6.44 -8.78
CA ASP A 149 -31.50 5.66 -9.52
C ASP A 149 -31.50 6.03 -11.02
N GLY A 150 -31.22 5.04 -11.86
CA GLY A 150 -31.10 5.23 -13.31
C GLY A 150 -29.80 5.93 -13.77
N ALA A 151 -28.84 6.15 -12.89
CA ALA A 151 -27.50 6.58 -13.26
C ALA A 151 -26.62 5.37 -13.62
N ASN A 152 -25.69 5.58 -14.56
CA ASN A 152 -24.65 4.61 -14.87
C ASN A 152 -23.56 4.68 -13.79
N LEU A 153 -23.76 3.95 -12.71
CA LEU A 153 -22.76 3.82 -11.63
C LEU A 153 -21.71 2.79 -12.02
N VAL A 154 -20.44 3.11 -11.83
CA VAL A 154 -19.31 2.19 -12.00
C VAL A 154 -18.59 2.03 -10.68
N THR A 155 -18.23 0.80 -10.33
CA THR A 155 -17.46 0.47 -9.12
C THR A 155 -16.28 -0.41 -9.48
N CYS A 156 -15.46 -0.72 -8.49
CA CYS A 156 -14.48 -1.78 -8.63
C CYS A 156 -15.12 -3.15 -8.40
N ALA A 157 -14.60 -4.20 -9.04
CA ALA A 157 -14.96 -5.58 -8.81
C ALA A 157 -14.69 -5.98 -7.35
N ALA A 158 -15.49 -6.88 -6.81
CA ALA A 158 -15.51 -7.18 -5.37
C ALA A 158 -14.19 -7.76 -4.84
N GLU A 159 -13.40 -8.39 -5.69
CA GLU A 159 -12.11 -9.00 -5.37
C GLU A 159 -10.94 -8.01 -5.31
N VAL A 160 -11.12 -6.80 -5.83
CA VAL A 160 -10.06 -5.79 -5.79
C VAL A 160 -10.21 -4.88 -4.55
N PRO A 161 -9.13 -4.20 -4.08
CA PRO A 161 -9.18 -3.44 -2.82
C PRO A 161 -10.29 -2.40 -2.73
N CYS A 162 -10.54 -1.64 -3.81
CA CYS A 162 -11.61 -0.65 -3.86
C CYS A 162 -13.00 -1.29 -3.87
N GLY A 163 -13.18 -2.45 -4.49
CA GLY A 163 -14.44 -3.19 -4.47
C GLY A 163 -14.71 -3.85 -3.12
N GLU A 164 -13.69 -4.44 -2.50
CA GLU A 164 -13.77 -4.95 -1.12
C GLU A 164 -14.18 -3.83 -0.15
N ALA A 165 -13.56 -2.64 -0.27
CA ALA A 165 -13.91 -1.48 0.52
C ALA A 165 -15.34 -0.99 0.23
N THR A 166 -15.76 -0.95 -1.04
CA THR A 166 -17.13 -0.60 -1.43
C THR A 166 -18.15 -1.54 -0.79
N LYS A 167 -17.89 -2.85 -0.81
CA LYS A 167 -18.74 -3.84 -0.17
C LYS A 167 -18.83 -3.65 1.35
N LYS A 168 -17.70 -3.37 2.02
CA LYS A 168 -17.69 -3.06 3.45
C LYS A 168 -18.48 -1.81 3.76
N LEU A 169 -18.30 -0.76 2.95
CA LEU A 169 -18.99 0.52 3.08
C LEU A 169 -20.50 0.38 2.93
N THR A 170 -20.95 -0.29 1.86
CA THR A 170 -22.38 -0.49 1.61
C THR A 170 -23.05 -1.32 2.71
N ASN A 171 -22.35 -2.35 3.23
CA ASN A 171 -22.83 -3.13 4.37
C ASN A 171 -22.94 -2.27 5.63
N ALA A 172 -21.93 -1.43 5.92
CA ALA A 172 -21.93 -0.55 7.09
C ALA A 172 -23.05 0.52 7.05
N LEU A 173 -23.36 1.01 5.86
CA LEU A 173 -24.38 2.04 5.64
C LEU A 173 -25.80 1.45 5.39
N GLY A 174 -25.93 0.14 5.20
CA GLY A 174 -27.19 -0.50 4.84
C GLY A 174 -27.70 -0.09 3.44
N VAL A 175 -26.79 0.23 2.51
CA VAL A 175 -27.08 0.68 1.15
C VAL A 175 -26.87 -0.47 0.17
N THR A 176 -27.73 -0.56 -0.85
CA THR A 176 -27.53 -1.48 -1.99
C THR A 176 -27.21 -0.66 -3.22
N LEU A 177 -26.14 -1.04 -3.92
CA LEU A 177 -25.73 -0.41 -5.17
C LEU A 177 -25.99 -1.37 -6.34
N ASN A 178 -26.30 -0.80 -7.52
CA ASN A 178 -26.51 -1.53 -8.74
C ASN A 178 -25.58 -0.99 -9.83
N PRO A 179 -24.26 -1.30 -9.77
CA PRO A 179 -23.33 -0.82 -10.79
C PRO A 179 -23.64 -1.42 -12.16
N VAL A 180 -23.49 -0.64 -13.22
CA VAL A 180 -23.60 -1.12 -14.60
C VAL A 180 -22.31 -1.77 -15.08
N SER A 181 -21.20 -1.52 -14.38
CA SER A 181 -19.89 -2.09 -14.68
C SER A 181 -19.03 -2.15 -13.43
N GLU A 182 -18.19 -3.17 -13.34
CA GLU A 182 -17.22 -3.39 -12.25
C GLU A 182 -15.82 -3.54 -12.84
N GLU A 183 -14.88 -2.72 -12.36
CA GLU A 183 -13.54 -2.59 -12.95
C GLU A 183 -12.47 -3.29 -12.10
N GLN A 184 -11.41 -3.75 -12.76
CA GLN A 184 -10.31 -4.46 -12.09
C GLN A 184 -9.32 -3.52 -11.39
N LYS A 185 -9.40 -2.21 -11.62
CA LYS A 185 -8.60 -1.19 -10.93
C LYS A 185 -9.35 0.13 -10.82
N VAL A 186 -9.05 0.88 -9.76
CA VAL A 186 -9.76 2.13 -9.45
C VAL A 186 -9.56 3.23 -10.51
N THR A 187 -8.41 3.24 -11.18
CA THR A 187 -8.14 4.20 -12.26
C THR A 187 -9.04 4.01 -13.47
N ASP A 188 -9.54 2.80 -13.70
CA ASP A 188 -10.51 2.55 -14.78
C ASP A 188 -11.89 3.08 -14.40
N VAL A 189 -12.32 2.93 -13.12
CA VAL A 189 -13.53 3.57 -12.59
C VAL A 189 -13.44 5.09 -12.79
N ARG A 190 -12.31 5.69 -12.32
CA ARG A 190 -12.04 7.11 -12.47
C ARG A 190 -12.11 7.55 -13.94
N GLY A 191 -11.42 6.84 -14.81
CA GLY A 191 -11.37 7.14 -16.25
C GLY A 191 -12.75 7.17 -16.90
N LYS A 192 -13.62 6.18 -16.63
CA LYS A 192 -14.99 6.15 -17.16
C LYS A 192 -15.80 7.38 -16.77
N VAL A 193 -15.64 7.87 -15.54
CA VAL A 193 -16.31 9.11 -15.09
C VAL A 193 -15.67 10.34 -15.75
N GLU A 194 -14.34 10.41 -15.83
CA GLU A 194 -13.60 11.52 -16.45
C GLU A 194 -13.98 11.72 -17.92
N PHE A 195 -14.23 10.62 -18.66
CA PHE A 195 -14.58 10.66 -20.08
C PHE A 195 -16.09 10.71 -20.32
N GLY A 196 -16.91 10.74 -19.26
CA GLY A 196 -18.37 10.80 -19.37
C GLY A 196 -19.01 9.49 -19.83
N GLU A 197 -18.30 8.37 -19.74
CA GLU A 197 -18.82 7.02 -20.00
C GLU A 197 -19.67 6.49 -18.84
N ALA A 198 -19.48 7.05 -17.63
CA ALA A 198 -20.25 6.78 -16.44
C ALA A 198 -20.78 8.09 -15.84
N ASP A 199 -21.96 8.02 -15.21
CA ASP A 199 -22.58 9.14 -14.50
C ASP A 199 -22.04 9.30 -13.08
N ALA A 200 -21.52 8.21 -12.47
CA ALA A 200 -20.92 8.20 -11.16
C ALA A 200 -19.92 7.04 -11.01
N GLY A 201 -18.99 7.21 -10.11
CA GLY A 201 -18.02 6.16 -9.76
C GLY A 201 -17.61 6.21 -8.28
N ILE A 202 -17.42 5.05 -7.66
CA ILE A 202 -16.84 4.97 -6.32
C ILE A 202 -15.34 4.74 -6.46
N VAL A 203 -14.55 5.68 -5.94
CA VAL A 203 -13.09 5.71 -6.01
C VAL A 203 -12.52 6.13 -4.65
N TYR A 204 -11.20 6.17 -4.52
CA TYR A 204 -10.59 6.76 -3.32
C TYR A 204 -10.56 8.29 -3.41
N THR A 205 -10.42 8.94 -2.25
CA THR A 205 -10.29 10.42 -2.19
C THR A 205 -9.09 10.93 -2.97
N THR A 206 -8.01 10.16 -3.04
CA THR A 206 -6.82 10.45 -3.85
C THR A 206 -7.10 10.46 -5.34
N ASP A 207 -7.90 9.51 -5.86
CA ASP A 207 -8.32 9.47 -7.26
C ASP A 207 -9.17 10.69 -7.63
N ALA A 208 -10.10 11.07 -6.72
CA ALA A 208 -10.90 12.28 -6.90
C ALA A 208 -10.03 13.55 -6.93
N ALA A 209 -9.00 13.62 -6.07
CA ALA A 209 -8.06 14.74 -6.05
C ALA A 209 -7.22 14.83 -7.34
N ALA A 210 -6.76 13.69 -7.84
CA ALA A 210 -6.02 13.60 -9.10
C ALA A 210 -6.84 14.05 -10.30
N ALA A 211 -8.15 13.80 -10.30
CA ALA A 211 -9.08 14.11 -11.39
C ALA A 211 -9.89 15.40 -11.18
N LYS A 212 -9.56 16.24 -10.20
CA LYS A 212 -10.36 17.41 -9.75
C LYS A 212 -10.81 18.37 -10.86
N ASP A 213 -10.08 18.45 -11.96
CA ASP A 213 -10.42 19.33 -13.09
C ASP A 213 -11.49 18.73 -14.02
N LYS A 214 -11.68 17.41 -13.95
CA LYS A 214 -12.59 16.64 -14.82
C LYS A 214 -13.81 16.09 -14.11
N VAL A 215 -13.71 15.90 -12.76
CA VAL A 215 -14.79 15.36 -11.96
C VAL A 215 -15.12 16.29 -10.79
N ASP A 216 -16.31 16.13 -10.26
CA ASP A 216 -16.69 16.69 -8.96
C ASP A 216 -16.75 15.56 -7.94
N LYS A 217 -16.16 15.80 -6.77
CA LYS A 217 -16.20 14.88 -5.62
C LYS A 217 -17.49 15.10 -4.85
N ILE A 218 -18.16 14.03 -4.48
CA ILE A 218 -19.30 14.03 -3.57
C ILE A 218 -18.89 13.29 -2.30
N ASP A 219 -18.90 13.98 -1.17
CA ASP A 219 -18.59 13.38 0.12
C ASP A 219 -19.67 12.37 0.51
N ILE A 220 -19.24 11.17 0.87
CA ILE A 220 -20.10 10.09 1.35
C ILE A 220 -19.64 9.69 2.77
N PRO A 221 -20.53 9.20 3.62
CA PRO A 221 -20.12 8.65 4.91
C PRO A 221 -19.11 7.52 4.69
N ASP A 222 -18.02 7.50 5.46
CA ASP A 222 -16.98 6.47 5.32
C ASP A 222 -17.34 5.12 5.98
N GLY A 223 -18.41 5.10 6.80
CA GLY A 223 -18.84 3.89 7.48
C GLY A 223 -17.77 3.25 8.39
N GLY A 224 -16.71 3.99 8.72
CA GLY A 224 -15.54 3.48 9.42
C GLY A 224 -14.64 2.58 8.56
N VAL A 225 -14.80 2.62 7.23
CA VAL A 225 -14.02 1.80 6.28
C VAL A 225 -12.80 2.58 5.81
N VAL A 226 -11.63 2.16 6.28
CA VAL A 226 -10.33 2.72 5.90
C VAL A 226 -9.52 1.65 5.18
N ASN A 227 -8.95 1.99 4.04
CA ASN A 227 -7.97 1.17 3.37
C ASN A 227 -6.57 1.46 3.90
N HIS A 228 -5.85 0.41 4.27
CA HIS A 228 -4.48 0.45 4.76
C HIS A 228 -3.55 -0.04 3.65
N TYR A 229 -2.53 0.73 3.36
CA TYR A 229 -1.59 0.48 2.26
C TYR A 229 -0.27 -0.06 2.79
N PRO A 230 -0.03 -1.37 2.70
CA PRO A 230 1.25 -1.97 3.03
C PRO A 230 2.19 -2.01 1.82
N ILE A 231 3.49 -1.94 2.12
CA ILE A 231 4.60 -2.12 1.19
C ILE A 231 5.55 -3.18 1.72
N ALA A 232 6.12 -3.99 0.83
CA ALA A 232 7.10 -5.02 1.19
C ALA A 232 8.11 -5.22 0.05
N GLN A 233 9.31 -5.63 0.42
CA GLN A 233 10.25 -6.21 -0.53
C GLN A 233 9.77 -7.60 -0.91
N THR A 234 9.90 -7.98 -2.20
CA THR A 234 9.58 -9.34 -2.65
C THR A 234 10.55 -10.36 -2.06
N ALA A 235 10.16 -11.63 -2.09
CA ALA A 235 10.99 -12.70 -1.54
C ALA A 235 12.28 -12.94 -2.36
N ASN A 236 12.26 -12.64 -3.64
CA ASN A 236 13.39 -12.86 -4.57
C ASN A 236 13.63 -11.59 -5.41
N PRO A 237 14.06 -10.48 -4.80
CA PRO A 237 14.30 -9.24 -5.52
C PRO A 237 15.57 -9.37 -6.38
N GLU A 238 15.54 -8.80 -7.58
CA GLU A 238 16.75 -8.71 -8.44
C GLU A 238 17.69 -7.62 -7.91
N ASN A 239 17.12 -6.55 -7.30
CA ASN A 239 17.86 -5.44 -6.73
C ASN A 239 17.40 -5.15 -5.27
N ALA A 240 17.82 -5.99 -4.33
CA ALA A 240 17.45 -5.87 -2.91
C ALA A 240 17.87 -4.53 -2.29
N ALA A 241 19.03 -4.00 -2.68
CA ALA A 241 19.52 -2.71 -2.18
C ALA A 241 18.67 -1.54 -2.70
N GLY A 242 18.33 -1.55 -3.99
CA GLY A 242 17.45 -0.56 -4.59
C GLY A 242 16.02 -0.63 -4.04
N ALA A 243 15.49 -1.84 -3.86
CA ALA A 243 14.18 -2.06 -3.23
C ALA A 243 14.12 -1.41 -1.83
N LYS A 244 15.17 -1.64 -1.02
CA LYS A 244 15.27 -1.02 0.30
C LYS A 244 15.28 0.50 0.22
N VAL A 245 16.06 1.09 -0.69
CA VAL A 245 16.11 2.55 -0.89
C VAL A 245 14.73 3.10 -1.25
N PHE A 246 14.01 2.42 -2.15
CA PHE A 246 12.66 2.84 -2.52
C PHE A 246 11.68 2.75 -1.35
N ILE A 247 11.67 1.64 -0.62
CA ILE A 247 10.80 1.46 0.57
C ILE A 247 11.12 2.50 1.64
N ASP A 248 12.41 2.74 1.94
CA ASP A 248 12.84 3.77 2.89
C ASP A 248 12.40 5.17 2.45
N ALA A 249 12.43 5.47 1.16
CA ALA A 249 11.96 6.74 0.62
C ALA A 249 10.44 6.91 0.76
N VAL A 250 9.65 5.87 0.48
CA VAL A 250 8.19 5.89 0.65
C VAL A 250 7.79 6.07 2.10
N THR A 251 8.44 5.36 3.02
CA THR A 251 8.13 5.37 4.45
C THR A 251 8.80 6.53 5.21
N GLY A 252 9.80 7.16 4.60
CA GLY A 252 10.54 8.28 5.15
C GLY A 252 9.77 9.61 5.05
N LYS A 253 10.34 10.66 5.67
CA LYS A 253 9.68 11.98 5.78
C LYS A 253 9.24 12.54 4.43
N THR A 254 10.12 12.55 3.43
CA THR A 254 9.81 13.12 2.11
C THR A 254 8.70 12.35 1.39
N GLY A 255 8.73 11.01 1.42
CA GLY A 255 7.67 10.19 0.86
C GLY A 255 6.33 10.41 1.55
N GLN A 256 6.33 10.53 2.88
CA GLN A 256 5.13 10.82 3.65
C GLN A 256 4.56 12.21 3.35
N GLU A 257 5.40 13.22 3.12
CA GLU A 257 4.98 14.56 2.68
C GLU A 257 4.36 14.52 1.28
N ILE A 258 4.95 13.75 0.35
CA ILE A 258 4.41 13.56 -1.01
C ILE A 258 3.06 12.81 -0.94
N LEU A 259 2.98 11.72 -0.19
CA LEU A 259 1.73 10.97 0.00
C LEU A 259 0.61 11.86 0.56
N ALA A 260 0.91 12.65 1.60
CA ALA A 260 -0.05 13.60 2.17
C ALA A 260 -0.49 14.68 1.17
N LYS A 261 0.41 15.19 0.35
CA LYS A 261 0.11 16.13 -0.76
C LYS A 261 -0.87 15.54 -1.76
N HIS A 262 -0.76 14.24 -2.04
CA HIS A 262 -1.68 13.50 -2.92
C HIS A 262 -2.97 13.05 -2.22
N GLY A 263 -3.17 13.40 -0.91
CA GLY A 263 -4.40 13.15 -0.18
C GLY A 263 -4.45 11.82 0.57
N PHE A 264 -3.35 11.09 0.65
CA PHE A 264 -3.26 9.90 1.51
C PHE A 264 -3.23 10.30 2.98
N GLY A 265 -3.85 9.48 3.83
CA GLY A 265 -3.70 9.55 5.27
C GLY A 265 -2.41 8.93 5.74
N ALA A 266 -1.92 9.36 6.90
CA ALA A 266 -0.73 8.76 7.54
C ALA A 266 -0.98 7.30 7.96
N PRO A 267 0.07 6.47 8.05
CA PRO A 267 -0.07 5.10 8.56
C PRO A 267 -0.71 5.09 9.95
N GLY A 268 -1.61 4.14 10.21
CA GLY A 268 -2.35 4.03 11.46
C GLY A 268 -3.45 5.06 11.66
N SER A 269 -3.70 5.99 10.72
CA SER A 269 -4.79 6.94 10.85
C SER A 269 -6.15 6.32 10.49
N ALA A 270 -7.18 6.69 11.24
CA ALA A 270 -8.56 6.26 10.99
C ALA A 270 -9.28 7.12 9.92
N THR A 271 -8.60 8.13 9.38
CA THR A 271 -9.17 9.06 8.38
C THR A 271 -8.14 9.34 7.30
N ALA A 272 -8.58 9.49 6.04
CA ALA A 272 -7.73 10.06 5.00
C ALA A 272 -7.40 11.51 5.36
N GLY A 273 -6.19 11.96 5.01
CA GLY A 273 -5.74 13.31 5.31
C GLY A 273 -6.69 14.35 4.72
N ALA A 274 -7.46 15.00 5.59
CA ALA A 274 -8.08 16.25 5.21
C ALA A 274 -6.97 17.28 4.99
N SER A 275 -6.92 17.88 3.81
CA SER A 275 -6.04 19.01 3.52
C SER A 275 -6.28 20.09 4.58
N THR A 276 -5.42 20.16 5.59
CA THR A 276 -5.48 21.20 6.61
C THR A 276 -4.95 22.50 6.03
N GLY A 277 -5.86 23.34 5.61
CA GLY A 277 -5.63 24.80 5.61
C GLY A 277 -5.25 25.21 7.03
N THR A 278 -4.10 25.89 7.13
CA THR A 278 -3.52 26.53 8.30
C THR A 278 -4.51 27.03 9.35
N GLY A 279 -4.37 26.55 10.58
CA GLY A 279 -5.07 27.12 11.74
C GLY A 279 -4.39 26.65 13.03
N SER A 280 -3.36 27.42 13.44
CA SER A 280 -2.74 27.34 14.77
C SER A 280 -3.77 27.61 15.85
N SER A 281 -3.95 26.71 16.82
CA SER A 281 -4.27 27.14 18.19
C SER A 281 -3.94 26.03 19.19
N ALA A 282 -2.98 26.33 20.03
CA ALA A 282 -2.70 25.61 21.27
C ALA A 282 -3.87 25.79 22.25
N GLY A 283 -4.27 24.72 22.90
CA GLY A 283 -5.28 24.75 23.96
C GLY A 283 -5.12 23.53 24.87
N THR A 284 -4.23 23.66 25.85
CA THR A 284 -4.18 22.83 27.05
C THR A 284 -5.53 22.88 27.79
N SER A 285 -6.14 21.76 28.11
CA SER A 285 -7.07 21.68 29.21
C SER A 285 -7.09 20.30 29.86
N SER A 286 -6.72 20.34 31.08
CA SER A 286 -6.66 19.34 32.12
C SER A 286 -8.01 18.68 32.43
N VAL A 287 -7.94 17.37 32.67
CA VAL A 287 -8.99 16.52 33.26
C VAL A 287 -9.11 16.83 34.76
N PRO A 288 -10.29 16.87 35.33
CA PRO A 288 -10.48 16.51 36.74
C PRO A 288 -11.16 15.15 36.87
N SER A 289 -10.44 14.27 37.56
CA SER A 289 -10.94 13.05 38.18
C SER A 289 -11.98 13.38 39.24
N GLN A 290 -13.11 12.68 39.28
CA GLN A 290 -13.88 12.50 40.49
C GLN A 290 -14.38 11.07 40.62
N ALA A 291 -14.16 10.55 41.82
CA ALA A 291 -14.39 9.21 42.27
C ALA A 291 -15.84 8.96 42.76
N ALA A 292 -16.23 7.73 42.57
CA ALA A 292 -17.06 6.86 43.40
C ALA A 292 -18.25 7.40 44.21
N THR A 293 -19.39 6.76 44.03
CA THR A 293 -20.12 6.18 45.19
C THR A 293 -21.02 5.03 44.71
N ALA A 294 -20.93 3.95 45.48
CA ALA A 294 -21.74 2.75 45.40
C ALA A 294 -23.18 2.96 45.87
N GLY A 295 -24.09 2.21 45.33
CA GLY A 295 -25.48 2.15 45.78
C GLY A 295 -26.13 0.83 45.34
N GLU A 296 -26.34 0.01 46.25
CA GLU A 296 -26.77 -1.38 46.35
C GLU A 296 -28.28 -1.57 46.10
N SER A 297 -28.62 -2.79 45.58
CA SER A 297 -29.82 -3.59 45.89
C SER A 297 -31.14 -3.23 45.14
N THR A 298 -31.73 -4.06 44.38
CA THR A 298 -32.65 -5.17 44.74
C THR A 298 -33.25 -5.79 43.49
N SER A 299 -33.24 -7.13 43.45
CA SER A 299 -34.07 -7.98 42.60
C SER A 299 -35.47 -8.16 43.25
N PRO A 300 -36.52 -8.46 42.49
CA PRO A 300 -37.15 -9.78 42.55
C PRO A 300 -37.58 -10.28 41.16
N GLU A 301 -37.25 -11.48 40.86
CA GLU A 301 -37.92 -12.80 40.92
C GLU A 301 -39.33 -12.89 40.29
N ALA A 302 -39.38 -13.83 39.32
CA ALA A 302 -40.41 -14.76 38.86
C ALA A 302 -41.73 -14.23 38.26
N ASP A 303 -42.01 -14.62 37.03
CA ASP A 303 -43.10 -15.65 36.83
C ASP A 303 -43.03 -16.22 35.40
N LYS A 304 -43.14 -17.56 35.32
CA LYS A 304 -43.38 -18.38 34.13
C LYS A 304 -44.81 -18.93 34.26
N PRO A 305 -45.57 -19.04 33.18
CA PRO A 305 -46.08 -20.37 32.85
C PRO A 305 -46.08 -20.71 31.34
N THR A 306 -45.50 -21.87 31.04
CA THR A 306 -46.09 -23.15 30.54
C THR A 306 -47.00 -23.09 29.30
N ALA A 307 -46.48 -23.71 28.26
CA ALA A 307 -46.99 -24.56 27.19
C ALA A 307 -48.53 -24.63 26.89
N GLU A 308 -48.87 -24.66 25.60
CA GLU A 308 -49.67 -25.75 25.06
C GLU A 308 -49.48 -25.94 23.53
N THR A 309 -49.32 -27.20 23.19
CA THR A 309 -49.26 -27.89 21.92
C THR A 309 -50.61 -27.85 21.22
N THR A 310 -50.66 -27.74 19.91
CA THR A 310 -51.41 -28.63 19.01
C THR A 310 -51.13 -28.30 17.54
N ALA A 311 -50.69 -29.33 16.80
CA ALA A 311 -50.88 -29.47 15.36
C ALA A 311 -52.23 -30.19 15.11
N PRO A 312 -52.79 -30.22 13.89
CA PRO A 312 -52.24 -31.06 12.81
C PRO A 312 -51.74 -30.30 11.60
#